data_759f365ca14ed268c941460e606a7654
#
_entry.id   759f365ca14ed268c941460e606a7654
#
_cell.length_a   1.000
_cell.length_b   1.000
_cell.length_c   1.000
_cell.angle_alpha   90.00
_cell.angle_beta   90.00
_cell.angle_gamma   90.00
#
_symmetry.space_group_name_H-M   'P 1'
#
loop_
_entity.id
_entity.type
_entity.pdbx_description
1 polymer ?
#
loop_
_entity_poly.entity_id
_entity_poly.type
_entity_poly.pdbx_seq_one_letter_code
_entity_poly.pdbx_strand_id
1 'polypeptide(L)'
;IEPDLALVKFKKLVGGGVIKIVNNTVPSALLKLGYTPDQASKIVDHIDSAGTIEGAPGLKDEHLPVFDCSFRPQNGVRSIHYMGHVRMMAAVQPFISGAISKTINMPEESTVEDIMDAYLESWKLGLKAVAIYRDGSKRTQPLSTSATDKKSQKEEGARPVRRHFWL
;
A
#
# COMPACT_ATOMS: atom_id res chain seq x y z
N ILE A 1 -6.81 6.70 -9.83
CA ILE A 1 -7.56 6.25 -8.65
C ILE A 1 -6.65 5.43 -7.72
N GLU A 2 -5.43 5.80 -7.53
CA GLU A 2 -4.53 5.08 -6.62
C GLU A 2 -4.57 5.76 -5.24
N PRO A 3 -4.82 5.03 -4.14
CA PRO A 3 -4.51 5.54 -2.82
C PRO A 3 -3.00 5.64 -2.65
N ASP A 4 -2.52 6.44 -1.71
CA ASP A 4 -1.09 6.49 -1.45
C ASP A 4 -0.58 5.11 -0.98
N LEU A 5 0.66 4.81 -1.31
CA LEU A 5 1.30 3.55 -0.95
C LEU A 5 1.44 3.42 0.56
N ALA A 6 2.01 4.45 1.18
CA ALA A 6 2.17 4.63 2.61
C ALA A 6 2.42 6.12 2.91
N LEU A 7 2.18 6.55 4.15
CA LEU A 7 2.46 7.93 4.57
C LEU A 7 3.96 8.25 4.55
N VAL A 8 4.79 7.25 4.85
CA VAL A 8 6.24 7.31 4.71
C VAL A 8 6.69 6.21 3.76
N LYS A 9 7.39 6.59 2.71
CA LYS A 9 7.90 5.69 1.66
C LYS A 9 9.40 5.84 1.51
N PHE A 10 10.05 4.75 1.13
CA PHE A 10 11.47 4.73 0.79
C PHE A 10 11.62 4.36 -0.68
N LYS A 11 12.29 5.21 -1.44
CA LYS A 11 12.59 5.00 -2.86
C LYS A 11 14.07 4.70 -3.03
N LYS A 12 14.40 3.57 -3.61
CA LYS A 12 15.76 3.24 -4.03
C LYS A 12 16.12 4.00 -5.30
N LEU A 13 17.29 4.61 -5.30
CA LEU A 13 17.83 5.31 -6.47
C LEU A 13 18.65 4.36 -7.35
N VAL A 14 18.60 4.61 -8.65
CA VAL A 14 19.52 3.98 -9.61
C VAL A 14 20.93 4.51 -9.33
N GLY A 15 21.86 3.62 -9.00
CA GLY A 15 23.21 4.00 -8.58
C GLY A 15 23.46 3.97 -7.08
N GLY A 16 22.47 3.58 -6.29
CA GLY A 16 22.55 3.44 -4.83
C GLY A 16 21.96 4.63 -4.09
N GLY A 17 21.68 4.42 -2.81
CA GLY A 17 21.01 5.39 -1.95
C GLY A 17 19.49 5.19 -1.85
N VAL A 18 18.92 5.76 -0.79
CA VAL A 18 17.50 5.69 -0.47
C VAL A 18 16.99 7.07 -0.12
N ILE A 19 15.90 7.50 -0.75
CA ILE A 19 15.19 8.73 -0.39
C ILE A 19 13.97 8.38 0.44
N LYS A 20 13.81 9.03 1.60
CA LYS A 20 12.60 9.03 2.40
C LYS A 20 11.62 10.07 1.84
N ILE A 21 10.39 9.67 1.60
CA ILE A 21 9.32 10.52 1.10
C ILE A 21 8.17 10.48 2.11
N VAL A 22 7.84 11.64 2.68
CA VAL A 22 6.70 11.82 3.58
C VAL A 22 5.55 12.45 2.82
N ASN A 23 4.32 12.03 3.09
CA ASN A 23 3.13 12.56 2.42
C ASN A 23 2.80 13.97 2.92
N ASN A 24 2.95 14.96 2.04
CA ASN A 24 2.75 16.37 2.34
C ASN A 24 1.27 16.79 2.46
N THR A 25 0.30 15.91 2.19
CA THR A 25 -1.13 16.23 2.31
C THR A 25 -1.66 16.00 3.73
N VAL A 26 -0.94 15.29 4.58
CA VAL A 26 -1.34 14.97 5.96
C VAL A 26 -1.63 16.21 6.79
N PRO A 27 -0.80 17.28 6.81
CA PRO A 27 -1.11 18.47 7.57
C PRO A 27 -2.45 19.11 7.19
N SER A 28 -2.71 19.22 5.89
CA SER A 28 -3.98 19.79 5.39
C SER A 28 -5.19 18.94 5.77
N ALA A 29 -5.05 17.61 5.78
CA ALA A 29 -6.10 16.70 6.19
C ALA A 29 -6.40 16.82 7.68
N LEU A 30 -5.37 16.91 8.53
CA LEU A 30 -5.52 17.10 9.97
C LEU A 30 -6.24 18.40 10.30
N LEU A 31 -5.86 19.50 9.64
CA LEU A 31 -6.55 20.80 9.83
C LEU A 31 -8.03 20.72 9.43
N LYS A 32 -8.37 20.02 8.32
CA LYS A 32 -9.76 19.80 7.91
C LYS A 32 -10.55 18.93 8.88
N LEU A 33 -9.90 18.04 9.60
CA LEU A 33 -10.48 17.21 10.66
C LEU A 33 -10.64 17.97 11.99
N GLY A 34 -10.23 19.24 12.05
CA GLY A 34 -10.41 20.11 13.20
C GLY A 34 -9.26 20.09 14.20
N TYR A 35 -8.10 19.55 13.86
CA TYR A 35 -6.90 19.67 14.70
C TYR A 35 -6.29 21.06 14.59
N THR A 36 -5.71 21.54 15.69
CA THR A 36 -4.97 22.79 15.68
C THR A 36 -3.63 22.64 14.94
N PRO A 37 -3.00 23.72 14.45
CA PRO A 37 -1.68 23.65 13.83
C PRO A 37 -0.63 22.96 14.69
N ASP A 38 -0.63 23.22 16.02
CA ASP A 38 0.32 22.58 16.94
C ASP A 38 0.09 21.07 17.10
N GLN A 39 -1.19 20.64 17.12
CA GLN A 39 -1.52 19.23 17.13
C GLN A 39 -1.12 18.54 15.82
N ALA A 40 -1.40 19.19 14.69
CA ALA A 40 -1.02 18.68 13.39
C ALA A 40 0.50 18.51 13.26
N SER A 41 1.27 19.50 13.73
CA SER A 41 2.75 19.40 13.74
C SER A 41 3.23 18.20 14.56
N LYS A 42 2.74 18.02 15.78
CA LYS A 42 3.13 16.87 16.64
C LYS A 42 2.78 15.52 16.01
N ILE A 43 1.64 15.43 15.33
CA ILE A 43 1.23 14.21 14.61
C ILE A 43 2.17 13.95 13.43
N VAL A 44 2.53 14.98 12.66
CA VAL A 44 3.48 14.87 11.54
C VAL A 44 4.87 14.45 12.02
N ASP A 45 5.36 15.04 13.12
CA ASP A 45 6.65 14.66 13.72
C ASP A 45 6.64 13.19 14.18
N HIS A 46 5.51 12.73 14.73
CA HIS A 46 5.33 11.32 15.06
C HIS A 46 5.39 10.43 13.81
N ILE A 47 4.69 10.78 12.73
CA ILE A 47 4.72 10.03 11.47
C ILE A 47 6.15 9.97 10.91
N ASP A 48 6.87 11.08 10.96
CA ASP A 48 8.25 11.13 10.49
C ASP A 48 9.17 10.23 11.32
N SER A 49 9.02 10.21 12.62
CA SER A 49 9.87 9.40 13.50
C SER A 49 9.47 7.92 13.54
N ALA A 50 8.17 7.62 13.69
CA ALA A 50 7.64 6.27 13.86
C ALA A 50 7.36 5.53 12.53
N GLY A 51 7.21 6.27 11.42
CA GLY A 51 6.85 5.69 10.11
C GLY A 51 5.38 5.34 9.98
N THR A 52 4.55 5.63 10.99
CA THR A 52 3.11 5.39 11.03
C THR A 52 2.39 6.51 11.75
N ILE A 53 1.10 6.70 11.47
CA ILE A 53 0.23 7.61 12.22
C ILE A 53 -0.39 6.93 13.44
N GLU A 54 -0.33 5.60 13.51
CA GLU A 54 -0.87 4.85 14.64
C GLU A 54 -0.10 5.19 15.91
N GLY A 55 -0.85 5.50 16.98
CA GLY A 55 -0.26 5.93 18.25
C GLY A 55 0.21 7.38 18.30
N ALA A 56 -0.09 8.20 17.26
CA ALA A 56 0.27 9.61 17.28
C ALA A 56 -0.43 10.38 18.42
N PRO A 57 0.30 11.26 19.13
CA PRO A 57 -0.23 11.95 20.31
C PRO A 57 -1.40 12.87 19.93
N GLY A 58 -2.54 12.68 20.61
CA GLY A 58 -3.74 13.51 20.43
C GLY A 58 -4.56 13.19 19.17
N LEU A 59 -4.17 12.20 18.38
CA LEU A 59 -4.97 11.71 17.26
C LEU A 59 -6.13 10.86 17.79
N LYS A 60 -7.34 11.11 17.27
CA LYS A 60 -8.53 10.34 17.62
C LYS A 60 -8.57 9.05 16.78
N ASP A 61 -8.95 7.92 17.40
CA ASP A 61 -9.05 6.63 16.72
C ASP A 61 -10.05 6.65 15.55
N GLU A 62 -11.14 7.42 15.67
CA GLU A 62 -12.14 7.58 14.60
C GLU A 62 -11.58 8.21 13.31
N HIS A 63 -10.45 8.92 13.40
CA HIS A 63 -9.80 9.57 12.27
C HIS A 63 -8.71 8.69 11.61
N LEU A 64 -8.27 7.59 12.26
CA LEU A 64 -7.27 6.69 11.70
C LEU A 64 -7.61 6.17 10.29
N PRO A 65 -8.87 5.78 9.97
CA PRO A 65 -9.21 5.28 8.64
C PRO A 65 -9.00 6.28 7.49
N VAL A 66 -8.99 7.59 7.79
CA VAL A 66 -8.74 8.64 6.79
C VAL A 66 -7.30 8.56 6.24
N PHE A 67 -6.39 8.02 7.04
CA PHE A 67 -4.96 7.94 6.76
C PHE A 67 -4.50 6.54 6.35
N ASP A 68 -5.42 5.57 6.20
CA ASP A 68 -5.08 4.24 5.72
C ASP A 68 -4.57 4.31 4.27
N CYS A 69 -3.47 3.62 4.02
CA CYS A 69 -2.79 3.55 2.72
C CYS A 69 -2.86 2.14 2.12
N SER A 70 -2.31 1.96 0.91
CA SER A 70 -2.34 0.68 0.21
C SER A 70 -1.59 -0.44 0.93
N PHE A 71 -0.47 -0.10 1.58
CA PHE A 71 0.37 -1.05 2.31
C PHE A 71 0.42 -0.71 3.80
N ARG A 72 0.68 -1.74 4.61
CA ARG A 72 0.96 -1.55 6.03
C ARG A 72 2.26 -0.78 6.22
N PRO A 73 2.28 0.22 7.10
CA PRO A 73 3.53 0.87 7.48
C PRO A 73 4.43 -0.09 8.25
N GLN A 74 5.73 0.20 8.30
CA GLN A 74 6.71 -0.67 8.95
C GLN A 74 6.39 -0.96 10.43
N ASN A 75 5.89 0.05 11.15
CA ASN A 75 5.59 0.00 12.58
C ASN A 75 4.08 0.12 12.88
N GLY A 76 3.23 -0.27 11.92
CA GLY A 76 1.78 -0.24 12.07
C GLY A 76 1.13 -1.49 11.50
N VAL A 77 -0.18 -1.59 11.72
CA VAL A 77 -0.97 -2.76 11.32
C VAL A 77 -2.07 -2.42 10.31
N ARG A 78 -2.36 -1.12 10.13
CA ARG A 78 -3.48 -0.65 9.32
C ARG A 78 -3.11 -0.54 7.84
N SER A 79 -4.03 -0.93 6.98
CA SER A 79 -3.99 -0.69 5.54
C SER A 79 -5.40 -0.75 4.97
N ILE A 80 -5.60 -0.23 3.77
CA ILE A 80 -6.86 -0.38 3.05
C ILE A 80 -7.05 -1.86 2.72
N HIS A 81 -8.19 -2.42 3.15
CA HIS A 81 -8.56 -3.79 2.79
C HIS A 81 -8.72 -3.91 1.26
N TYR A 82 -8.25 -5.01 0.65
CA TYR A 82 -8.24 -5.20 -0.80
C TYR A 82 -9.63 -5.00 -1.44
N MET A 83 -10.72 -5.38 -0.75
CA MET A 83 -12.08 -5.12 -1.21
C MET A 83 -12.44 -3.63 -1.27
N GLY A 84 -11.75 -2.76 -0.53
CA GLY A 84 -11.88 -1.31 -0.66
C GLY A 84 -11.45 -0.82 -2.04
N HIS A 85 -10.35 -1.36 -2.57
CA HIS A 85 -9.89 -1.07 -3.92
C HIS A 85 -10.91 -1.54 -4.97
N VAL A 86 -11.45 -2.76 -4.83
CA VAL A 86 -12.46 -3.34 -5.75
C VAL A 86 -13.71 -2.45 -5.76
N ARG A 87 -14.24 -2.10 -4.60
CA ARG A 87 -15.44 -1.26 -4.47
C ARG A 87 -15.24 0.14 -5.05
N MET A 88 -14.08 0.75 -4.83
CA MET A 88 -13.76 2.06 -5.42
C MET A 88 -13.73 1.98 -6.95
N MET A 89 -13.10 0.95 -7.51
CA MET A 89 -13.10 0.72 -8.96
C MET A 89 -14.51 0.52 -9.50
N ALA A 90 -15.34 -0.27 -8.81
CA ALA A 90 -16.73 -0.54 -9.19
C ALA A 90 -17.57 0.74 -9.18
N ALA A 91 -17.40 1.60 -8.18
CA ALA A 91 -18.12 2.88 -8.10
C ALA A 91 -17.78 3.84 -9.23
N VAL A 92 -16.57 3.77 -9.78
CA VAL A 92 -16.09 4.66 -10.87
C VAL A 92 -16.32 4.06 -12.27
N GLN A 93 -16.33 2.73 -12.39
CA GLN A 93 -16.41 2.05 -13.69
C GLN A 93 -17.61 2.48 -14.56
N PRO A 94 -18.83 2.75 -14.03
CA PRO A 94 -19.95 3.18 -14.86
C PRO A 94 -19.73 4.51 -15.60
N PHE A 95 -18.82 5.34 -15.10
CA PHE A 95 -18.50 6.67 -15.66
C PHE A 95 -17.32 6.62 -16.64
N ILE A 96 -16.72 5.45 -16.84
CA ILE A 96 -15.52 5.27 -17.69
C ILE A 96 -15.81 4.22 -18.77
N SER A 97 -15.69 4.61 -20.05
CA SER A 97 -15.96 3.73 -21.19
C SER A 97 -14.94 2.60 -21.31
N GLY A 98 -13.68 2.85 -20.98
CA GLY A 98 -12.61 1.85 -20.97
C GLY A 98 -12.51 1.07 -19.66
N ALA A 99 -11.53 0.19 -19.55
CA ALA A 99 -11.16 -0.45 -18.33
C ALA A 99 -10.31 0.49 -17.44
N ILE A 100 -10.35 0.27 -16.12
CA ILE A 100 -9.56 1.02 -15.16
C ILE A 100 -8.26 0.24 -14.90
N SER A 101 -7.11 0.85 -15.25
CA SER A 101 -5.80 0.29 -14.97
C SER A 101 -5.40 0.60 -13.52
N LYS A 102 -5.85 -0.25 -12.59
CA LYS A 102 -5.51 -0.15 -11.17
C LYS A 102 -5.08 -1.50 -10.63
N THR A 103 -4.00 -1.51 -9.86
CA THR A 103 -3.57 -2.69 -9.11
C THR A 103 -4.28 -2.75 -7.76
N ILE A 104 -4.84 -3.90 -7.44
CA ILE A 104 -5.33 -4.23 -6.10
C ILE A 104 -4.14 -4.76 -5.31
N ASN A 105 -3.73 -4.01 -4.29
CA ASN A 105 -2.66 -4.42 -3.41
C ASN A 105 -3.22 -5.35 -2.33
N MET A 106 -2.59 -6.51 -2.15
CA MET A 106 -2.95 -7.51 -1.16
C MET A 106 -1.75 -7.78 -0.25
N PRO A 107 -1.97 -7.98 1.05
CA PRO A 107 -0.89 -8.28 1.98
C PRO A 107 -0.23 -9.65 1.68
N GLU A 108 0.98 -9.85 2.19
CA GLU A 108 1.78 -11.08 1.94
C GLU A 108 1.09 -12.35 2.44
N GLU A 109 0.30 -12.25 3.51
CA GLU A 109 -0.46 -13.34 4.10
C GLU A 109 -1.73 -13.72 3.34
N SER A 110 -2.11 -12.97 2.29
CA SER A 110 -3.31 -13.28 1.49
C SER A 110 -3.22 -14.66 0.87
N THR A 111 -4.32 -15.40 1.00
CA THR A 111 -4.45 -16.77 0.50
C THR A 111 -4.82 -16.81 -0.99
N VAL A 112 -4.84 -18.00 -1.57
CA VAL A 112 -5.35 -18.23 -2.93
C VAL A 112 -6.84 -17.92 -2.99
N GLU A 113 -7.57 -18.26 -1.95
CA GLU A 113 -9.01 -18.03 -1.80
C GLU A 113 -9.30 -16.52 -1.79
N ASP A 114 -8.54 -15.70 -1.06
CA ASP A 114 -8.68 -14.24 -1.07
C ASP A 114 -8.49 -13.66 -2.48
N ILE A 115 -7.53 -14.20 -3.23
CA ILE A 115 -7.27 -13.77 -4.62
C ILE A 115 -8.43 -14.17 -5.52
N MET A 116 -8.94 -15.40 -5.39
CA MET A 116 -10.11 -15.87 -6.14
C MET A 116 -11.33 -15.02 -5.84
N ASP A 117 -11.59 -14.73 -4.58
CA ASP A 117 -12.70 -13.88 -4.15
C ASP A 117 -12.58 -12.46 -4.71
N ALA A 118 -11.38 -11.89 -4.72
CA ALA A 118 -11.15 -10.59 -5.33
C ALA A 118 -11.50 -10.57 -6.83
N TYR A 119 -11.14 -11.61 -7.58
CA TYR A 119 -11.53 -11.74 -8.99
C TYR A 119 -13.03 -11.94 -9.18
N LEU A 120 -13.65 -12.83 -8.39
CA LEU A 120 -15.10 -13.11 -8.48
C LEU A 120 -15.94 -11.88 -8.13
N GLU A 121 -15.60 -11.18 -7.05
CA GLU A 121 -16.30 -9.95 -6.66
C GLU A 121 -16.09 -8.82 -7.69
N SER A 122 -14.91 -8.69 -8.26
CA SER A 122 -14.65 -7.73 -9.33
C SER A 122 -15.53 -8.00 -10.55
N TRP A 123 -15.68 -9.26 -10.94
CA TRP A 123 -16.55 -9.65 -12.03
C TRP A 123 -18.02 -9.38 -11.72
N LYS A 124 -18.51 -9.76 -10.54
CA LYS A 124 -19.89 -9.50 -10.08
C LYS A 124 -20.23 -8.01 -10.07
N LEU A 125 -19.27 -7.17 -9.72
CA LEU A 125 -19.40 -5.72 -9.68
C LEU A 125 -19.22 -5.04 -11.05
N GLY A 126 -19.02 -5.80 -12.13
CA GLY A 126 -18.95 -5.30 -13.49
C GLY A 126 -17.63 -4.60 -13.86
N LEU A 127 -16.53 -4.91 -13.17
CA LEU A 127 -15.21 -4.40 -13.52
C LEU A 127 -14.73 -5.00 -14.85
N LYS A 128 -14.21 -4.17 -15.74
CA LYS A 128 -13.72 -4.59 -17.06
C LYS A 128 -12.30 -5.15 -17.04
N ALA A 129 -11.52 -4.82 -16.02
CA ALA A 129 -10.17 -5.34 -15.81
C ALA A 129 -9.81 -5.34 -14.32
N VAL A 130 -9.00 -6.31 -13.93
CA VAL A 130 -8.47 -6.46 -12.57
C VAL A 130 -7.00 -6.86 -12.64
N ALA A 131 -6.15 -6.18 -11.89
CA ALA A 131 -4.78 -6.56 -11.67
C ALA A 131 -4.55 -6.70 -10.15
N ILE A 132 -3.90 -7.77 -9.73
CA ILE A 132 -3.60 -8.03 -8.31
C ILE A 132 -2.09 -8.04 -8.11
N TYR A 133 -1.65 -7.40 -7.04
CA TYR A 133 -0.28 -7.48 -6.55
C TYR A 133 -0.30 -7.91 -5.09
N ARG A 134 0.19 -9.11 -4.83
CA ARG A 134 0.43 -9.58 -3.45
C ARG A 134 1.82 -9.14 -3.01
N ASP A 135 1.92 -8.53 -1.84
CA ASP A 135 3.20 -8.07 -1.29
C ASP A 135 4.20 -9.23 -1.20
N GLY A 136 5.45 -8.91 -1.42
CA GLY A 136 6.52 -9.91 -1.41
C GLY A 136 6.54 -10.91 -2.58
N SER A 137 5.66 -10.80 -3.58
CA SER A 137 5.64 -11.71 -4.75
C SER A 137 6.78 -11.46 -5.75
N LYS A 138 7.43 -10.30 -5.71
CA LYS A 138 8.57 -9.94 -6.57
C LYS A 138 9.86 -9.83 -5.77
N ARG A 139 10.99 -10.16 -6.39
CA ARG A 139 12.32 -10.06 -5.76
C ARG A 139 12.72 -8.64 -5.43
N THR A 140 12.38 -7.68 -6.28
CA THR A 140 12.73 -6.26 -6.10
C THR A 140 11.49 -5.41 -6.23
N GLN A 141 11.26 -4.58 -5.22
CA GLN A 141 10.21 -3.56 -5.22
C GLN A 141 10.87 -2.17 -5.32
N PRO A 142 10.43 -1.31 -6.25
CA PRO A 142 11.00 0.04 -6.40
C PRO A 142 10.63 0.98 -5.25
N LEU A 143 9.52 0.73 -4.57
CA LEU A 143 9.05 1.46 -3.40
C LEU A 143 8.80 0.47 -2.26
N SER A 144 9.21 0.83 -1.06
CA SER A 144 9.00 0.03 0.16
C SER A 144 8.59 0.91 1.33
N THR A 145 8.02 0.31 2.36
CA THR A 145 7.72 0.95 3.63
C THR A 145 8.89 0.91 4.61
N SER A 146 10.01 0.27 4.24
CA SER A 146 11.24 0.18 5.04
C SER A 146 12.47 0.57 4.23
N ALA A 147 13.47 1.14 4.91
CA ALA A 147 14.76 1.47 4.29
C ALA A 147 15.60 0.21 3.94
N THR A 148 15.32 -0.93 4.59
CA THR A 148 16.08 -2.18 4.44
C THR A 148 15.19 -3.27 3.87
N ASP A 149 15.60 -3.90 2.75
CA ASP A 149 14.95 -5.10 2.23
C ASP A 149 15.26 -6.29 3.14
N LYS A 150 14.27 -6.75 3.89
CA LYS A 150 14.40 -7.97 4.71
C LYS A 150 14.66 -9.26 3.89
N LYS A 151 14.55 -9.21 2.55
CA LYS A 151 14.71 -10.37 1.66
C LYS A 151 16.09 -10.57 1.06
N SER A 152 17.01 -9.59 1.12
CA SER A 152 18.35 -9.76 0.56
C SER A 152 19.26 -10.71 1.37
N GLN A 153 18.83 -11.16 2.55
CA GLN A 153 19.61 -12.05 3.40
C GLN A 153 19.18 -13.54 3.38
N LYS A 154 18.13 -13.91 2.62
CA LYS A 154 17.57 -15.27 2.71
C LYS A 154 17.81 -16.18 1.49
N GLU A 155 18.44 -15.72 0.41
CA GLU A 155 18.60 -16.54 -0.79
C GLU A 155 19.99 -16.41 -1.43
N GLU A 156 21.03 -16.83 -0.72
CA GLU A 156 22.28 -17.30 -1.35
C GLU A 156 22.30 -18.83 -1.54
N GLY A 157 21.16 -19.49 -1.45
CA GLY A 157 21.01 -20.93 -1.56
C GLY A 157 19.83 -21.35 -2.42
N ALA A 158 20.11 -21.86 -3.62
CA ALA A 158 19.28 -22.58 -4.58
C ALA A 158 18.73 -21.76 -5.76
N ARG A 159 19.49 -21.72 -6.84
CA ARG A 159 18.95 -21.43 -8.17
C ARG A 159 18.04 -22.59 -8.58
N PRO A 160 16.75 -22.36 -8.93
CA PRO A 160 15.94 -23.41 -9.53
C PRO A 160 16.52 -23.78 -10.89
N VAL A 161 16.87 -25.05 -11.06
CA VAL A 161 17.30 -25.61 -12.35
C VAL A 161 16.10 -25.54 -13.29
N ARG A 162 16.19 -24.75 -14.37
CA ARG A 162 15.23 -24.77 -15.47
C ARG A 162 15.24 -26.15 -16.10
N ARG A 163 14.24 -26.97 -15.86
CA ARG A 163 14.01 -28.18 -16.65
C ARG A 163 13.39 -27.74 -17.98
N HIS A 164 14.17 -27.91 -19.08
CA HIS A 164 13.62 -27.82 -20.42
C HIS A 164 12.79 -29.08 -20.66
N PHE A 165 11.48 -28.92 -20.78
CA PHE A 165 10.64 -29.96 -21.37
C PHE A 165 10.64 -29.72 -22.88
N TRP A 166 11.21 -30.68 -23.63
CA TRP A 166 11.01 -30.83 -25.06
C TRP A 166 9.72 -31.62 -25.25
N LEU A 167 8.75 -31.07 -25.96
CA LEU A 167 7.65 -31.81 -26.60
C LEU A 167 8.03 -32.06 -28.04
#